data_95a4b938ee73c20ba6624280a3bbdd96
#
_entry.id   95a4b938ee73c20ba6624280a3bbdd96
#
_cell.length_a   1.000
_cell.length_b   1.000
_cell.length_c   1.000
_cell.angle_alpha   90.00
_cell.angle_beta   90.00
_cell.angle_gamma   90.00
#
_symmetry.space_group_name_H-M   'P 1'
#
loop_
_entity.id
_entity.type
_entity.pdbx_description
1 polymer ?
#
loop_
_entity_poly.entity_id
_entity_poly.type
_entity_poly.pdbx_seq_one_letter_code
_entity_poly.pdbx_strand_id
1 'polypeptide(L)'
;MASVCACSGGGGSAQGAAGSVGSSGSGSGGAQVQGGSESVAGALPGAGQGGANGGGGAAPSAGAGGVVAGAGGAAIGGGPGAGGSGPMLPMFPALLADCDVPAAHAHADRALEVMLLDFWSGADQYLYAVNPVNGKLTGYWTYAQAFDALLDGVERTGGSKYRGLLSAFFAGRAARGWLVDYYDDEAWMTLALMRAYDLTGEQRYLDTAETIFKDIMTAWDTTCCGQYLGGIWWDHKHSSKATASNGGPAIAGVRLTARTKKPEYQEFAKQVYAFWMKDMVNQQTWAIYDHLNPDGTRAPGALTYNHGLLIGAGLELSQATGEAHYLEEARQFAAYMMAHGVKTSTLGPVLNDFGSTCEGDCPAWKGIGYRYLALLYRQEPTHTDYATFLKNNAAAVWTFARDPATDLFGSSWAGPTQAGGGIEKQGSAAMALNLYALLCGSDPKAEFAAEGVYEAEEATLDHVAIEAKYQGFGGFGYVAAFAKDKQGVAFEINAPKAGSYALEWTYAAGAGAATRNVVIDNKALATAQSFAATANWDTWANVKTTVDLPAGKSLIELRFDAAKSAAGALNLDRLTLTTM
;
A
#
# COMPACT_ATOMS: atom_id res chain seq x y z
N MET A 1 -20.26 -8.55 -28.31
CA MET A 1 -19.17 -7.57 -28.35
C MET A 1 -19.26 -6.81 -27.02
N ALA A 2 -18.49 -7.23 -26.05
CA ALA A 2 -18.50 -6.62 -24.73
C ALA A 2 -17.59 -5.39 -24.79
N SER A 3 -18.17 -4.23 -24.60
CA SER A 3 -17.41 -2.99 -24.36
C SER A 3 -16.88 -3.07 -22.95
N VAL A 4 -15.59 -3.31 -22.80
CA VAL A 4 -14.91 -3.35 -21.51
C VAL A 4 -14.66 -1.91 -21.08
N CYS A 5 -15.25 -1.52 -19.97
CA CYS A 5 -14.90 -0.26 -19.31
C CYS A 5 -13.49 -0.44 -18.70
N ALA A 6 -12.46 0.08 -19.37
CA ALA A 6 -11.14 0.18 -18.79
C ALA A 6 -11.14 1.34 -17.80
N CYS A 7 -10.87 1.07 -16.54
CA CYS A 7 -10.48 2.09 -15.55
C CYS A 7 -9.12 2.64 -15.98
N SER A 8 -9.10 3.62 -16.88
CA SER A 8 -7.87 4.22 -17.34
C SER A 8 -7.57 5.46 -16.53
N GLY A 9 -6.71 5.31 -15.56
CA GLY A 9 -5.92 6.42 -15.02
C GLY A 9 -5.02 6.97 -16.13
N GLY A 10 -5.24 8.19 -16.54
CA GLY A 10 -4.78 8.92 -17.71
C GLY A 10 -3.42 8.62 -18.30
N GLY A 11 -3.36 8.56 -19.60
CA GLY A 11 -2.12 8.75 -20.33
C GLY A 11 -2.08 8.19 -21.74
N GLY A 12 -2.42 9.02 -22.73
CA GLY A 12 -1.77 9.01 -24.04
C GLY A 12 -2.18 7.97 -25.07
N SER A 13 -2.97 8.40 -25.98
CA SER A 13 -3.29 7.79 -27.28
C SER A 13 -2.04 7.44 -28.09
N ALA A 14 -1.95 6.20 -28.56
CA ALA A 14 -1.15 5.84 -29.72
C ALA A 14 -2.07 5.32 -30.81
N GLN A 15 -2.31 6.16 -31.82
CA GLN A 15 -2.81 5.71 -33.11
C GLN A 15 -1.65 5.23 -33.97
N GLY A 16 -1.66 3.97 -34.32
CA GLY A 16 -0.83 3.42 -35.36
C GLY A 16 -1.57 3.47 -36.70
N ALA A 17 -0.98 4.14 -37.69
CA ALA A 17 -1.30 3.96 -39.08
C ALA A 17 -0.02 3.91 -39.88
N ALA A 18 0.13 2.87 -40.65
CA ALA A 18 1.22 2.66 -41.60
C ALA A 18 1.04 3.52 -42.87
N GLY A 19 2.15 3.95 -43.48
CA GLY A 19 2.17 4.21 -44.90
C GLY A 19 2.95 5.43 -45.37
N SER A 20 4.13 5.17 -45.91
CA SER A 20 4.84 5.74 -47.06
C SER A 20 5.29 7.21 -47.13
N VAL A 21 6.61 7.36 -47.17
CA VAL A 21 7.50 8.13 -48.08
C VAL A 21 7.11 9.53 -48.55
N GLY A 22 8.00 10.52 -48.35
CA GLY A 22 8.06 11.76 -49.11
C GLY A 22 8.77 12.94 -48.46
N SER A 23 9.84 13.32 -49.06
CA SER A 23 10.92 14.27 -48.80
C SER A 23 10.54 15.74 -48.57
N SER A 24 11.49 16.42 -47.90
CA SER A 24 11.95 17.82 -48.09
C SER A 24 11.15 19.01 -47.59
N GLY A 25 11.88 19.91 -46.87
CA GLY A 25 11.64 21.33 -46.93
C GLY A 25 11.71 22.15 -45.63
N SER A 26 12.78 22.84 -45.47
CA SER A 26 13.15 23.93 -44.55
C SER A 26 12.13 25.02 -44.31
N GLY A 27 12.14 25.64 -43.12
CA GLY A 27 11.60 26.97 -42.91
C GLY A 27 11.45 27.41 -41.46
N SER A 28 12.23 28.37 -41.08
CA SER A 28 12.31 29.16 -39.85
C SER A 28 11.09 30.03 -39.54
N GLY A 29 10.87 30.34 -38.26
CA GLY A 29 10.07 31.50 -37.87
C GLY A 29 9.59 31.46 -36.42
N GLY A 30 10.22 32.26 -35.57
CA GLY A 30 9.84 32.49 -34.20
C GLY A 30 8.71 33.49 -34.00
N ALA A 31 8.10 33.46 -32.83
CA ALA A 31 7.51 34.61 -32.15
C ALA A 31 7.23 34.30 -30.68
N GLN A 32 7.83 35.11 -29.83
CA GLN A 32 7.48 35.29 -28.42
C GLN A 32 6.22 36.13 -28.29
N VAL A 33 5.39 35.84 -27.30
CA VAL A 33 4.60 36.86 -26.59
C VAL A 33 4.50 36.53 -25.11
N GLN A 34 4.84 37.52 -24.29
CA GLN A 34 4.76 37.60 -22.84
C GLN A 34 3.35 37.93 -22.33
N GLY A 35 3.13 37.55 -21.04
CA GLY A 35 2.55 38.50 -20.09
C GLY A 35 1.20 38.18 -19.51
N GLY A 36 1.13 38.21 -18.18
CA GLY A 36 -0.07 38.60 -17.45
C GLY A 36 -0.33 37.84 -16.15
N SER A 37 0.29 38.32 -15.07
CA SER A 37 -0.07 38.01 -13.66
C SER A 37 -1.32 38.81 -13.27
N GLU A 38 -2.24 38.22 -12.51
CA GLU A 38 -3.00 38.97 -11.49
C GLU A 38 -3.46 38.06 -10.34
N SER A 39 -3.06 38.50 -9.15
CA SER A 39 -3.44 38.03 -7.84
C SER A 39 -4.69 38.73 -7.34
N VAL A 40 -5.63 38.02 -6.71
CA VAL A 40 -6.61 38.66 -5.82
C VAL A 40 -6.78 37.83 -4.56
N ALA A 41 -6.43 38.44 -3.44
CA ALA A 41 -6.70 37.98 -2.10
C ALA A 41 -8.13 38.39 -1.68
N GLY A 42 -8.83 37.54 -0.94
CA GLY A 42 -10.12 37.85 -0.33
C GLY A 42 -10.29 37.15 1.01
N ALA A 43 -10.43 37.95 2.04
CA ALA A 43 -10.39 37.62 3.46
C ALA A 43 -11.66 36.97 4.02
N LEU A 44 -11.46 36.25 5.16
CA LEU A 44 -12.49 35.71 6.06
C LEU A 44 -13.20 36.82 6.87
N PRO A 45 -14.41 36.56 7.41
CA PRO A 45 -14.72 36.85 8.80
C PRO A 45 -15.33 35.61 9.49
N GLY A 46 -15.00 35.24 10.76
CA GLY A 46 -15.17 35.99 11.94
C GLY A 46 -16.23 35.33 12.84
N ALA A 47 -15.84 34.85 13.96
CA ALA A 47 -16.45 34.09 15.06
C ALA A 47 -17.85 34.52 15.57
N GLY A 48 -18.58 33.54 16.13
CA GLY A 48 -19.72 33.75 17.01
C GLY A 48 -19.82 32.65 18.07
N GLN A 49 -19.64 33.02 19.32
CA GLN A 49 -19.77 32.21 20.55
C GLN A 49 -21.23 32.12 21.06
N GLY A 50 -21.49 31.07 21.84
CA GLY A 50 -22.56 30.96 22.85
C GLY A 50 -23.37 29.66 22.68
N GLY A 51 -23.68 28.89 23.66
CA GLY A 51 -23.74 28.96 25.11
C GLY A 51 -24.31 27.63 25.62
N ALA A 52 -23.99 27.32 26.87
CA ALA A 52 -24.26 26.08 27.60
C ALA A 52 -25.72 25.88 28.05
N ASN A 53 -26.07 24.61 28.37
CA ASN A 53 -26.82 24.02 29.49
C ASN A 53 -27.51 22.74 29.03
N GLY A 54 -27.42 21.59 29.64
CA GLY A 54 -27.50 21.19 31.03
C GLY A 54 -28.70 20.28 31.19
N GLY A 55 -28.54 19.05 31.64
CA GLY A 55 -29.66 18.22 32.04
C GLY A 55 -29.39 16.72 32.00
N GLY A 56 -29.17 16.15 33.17
CA GLY A 56 -28.94 14.75 33.44
C GLY A 56 -30.19 13.87 33.43
N GLY A 57 -29.97 12.57 33.34
CA GLY A 57 -31.01 11.55 33.49
C GLY A 57 -30.38 10.16 33.57
N ALA A 58 -30.69 9.49 34.66
CA ALA A 58 -30.12 8.27 35.19
C ALA A 58 -30.32 7.01 34.35
N ALA A 59 -29.40 6.04 34.57
CA ALA A 59 -29.46 4.65 34.13
C ALA A 59 -30.61 3.82 34.76
N PRO A 60 -30.93 2.68 34.19
CA PRO A 60 -30.94 1.47 35.02
C PRO A 60 -30.13 0.28 34.44
N SER A 61 -29.82 -0.56 35.38
CA SER A 61 -28.93 -1.69 35.42
C SER A 61 -29.44 -2.99 34.84
N ALA A 62 -28.49 -3.81 34.38
CA ALA A 62 -28.34 -5.27 34.54
C ALA A 62 -29.09 -6.22 33.60
N GLY A 63 -28.29 -7.01 32.88
CA GLY A 63 -28.63 -8.30 32.31
C GLY A 63 -27.38 -9.03 31.85
N ALA A 64 -26.89 -9.98 32.68
CA ALA A 64 -25.74 -10.81 32.40
C ALA A 64 -26.07 -11.88 31.35
N GLY A 65 -25.38 -11.87 30.21
CA GLY A 65 -25.38 -12.95 29.25
C GLY A 65 -23.95 -13.19 28.81
N GLY A 66 -23.39 -14.35 29.16
CA GLY A 66 -22.03 -14.74 28.80
C GLY A 66 -21.86 -14.87 27.28
N VAL A 67 -20.87 -14.18 26.77
CA VAL A 67 -20.43 -14.29 25.38
C VAL A 67 -19.04 -14.89 25.38
N VAL A 68 -18.91 -15.98 24.65
CA VAL A 68 -17.64 -16.64 24.34
C VAL A 68 -16.81 -15.66 23.51
N ALA A 69 -15.61 -15.32 23.99
CA ALA A 69 -14.71 -14.39 23.34
C ALA A 69 -14.18 -15.01 22.03
N GLY A 70 -14.72 -14.56 20.91
CA GLY A 70 -14.08 -14.66 19.60
C GLY A 70 -12.93 -13.64 19.57
N ALA A 71 -11.75 -14.08 19.10
CA ALA A 71 -10.57 -13.24 18.95
C ALA A 71 -10.82 -12.19 17.85
N GLY A 72 -11.52 -11.12 18.21
CA GLY A 72 -11.69 -9.92 17.40
C GLY A 72 -10.48 -9.02 17.62
N GLY A 73 -10.00 -8.41 16.54
CA GLY A 73 -8.88 -7.49 16.54
C GLY A 73 -8.96 -6.45 17.66
N ALA A 74 -7.95 -6.42 18.50
CA ALA A 74 -7.85 -5.54 19.62
C ALA A 74 -7.78 -4.10 19.13
N ALA A 75 -8.84 -3.32 19.41
CA ALA A 75 -8.80 -1.86 19.28
C ALA A 75 -7.87 -1.35 20.39
N ILE A 76 -6.71 -0.84 20.01
CA ILE A 76 -5.79 -0.20 20.94
C ILE A 76 -6.23 1.24 21.13
N GLY A 77 -6.92 1.52 22.22
CA GLY A 77 -7.19 2.85 22.71
C GLY A 77 -5.92 3.47 23.26
N GLY A 78 -5.29 4.38 22.51
CA GLY A 78 -4.14 5.17 22.97
C GLY A 78 -4.62 6.47 23.63
N GLY A 79 -4.42 6.61 24.95
CA GLY A 79 -4.45 7.90 25.63
C GLY A 79 -3.15 8.68 25.38
N PRO A 80 -3.13 10.02 25.49
CA PRO A 80 -1.92 10.81 25.30
C PRO A 80 -1.02 10.69 26.52
N GLY A 81 0.17 10.18 26.38
CA GLY A 81 1.21 10.28 27.38
C GLY A 81 2.27 9.18 27.35
N ALA A 82 3.51 9.63 27.22
CA ALA A 82 4.77 8.93 27.37
C ALA A 82 5.17 8.04 26.17
N GLY A 83 6.36 8.35 25.60
CA GLY A 83 7.05 7.62 24.56
C GLY A 83 7.21 6.14 24.90
N GLY A 84 6.29 5.34 24.40
CA GLY A 84 6.29 3.92 24.48
C GLY A 84 6.65 3.33 23.11
N SER A 85 7.40 2.24 23.12
CA SER A 85 7.57 1.36 21.97
C SER A 85 6.23 1.20 21.26
N GLY A 86 6.17 1.49 19.95
CA GLY A 86 4.99 1.19 19.17
C GLY A 86 4.62 -0.27 19.44
N PRO A 87 3.31 -0.61 19.46
CA PRO A 87 2.87 -1.93 19.81
C PRO A 87 3.57 -2.94 18.89
N MET A 88 4.16 -3.96 19.51
CA MET A 88 4.51 -5.17 18.77
C MET A 88 3.23 -5.66 18.11
N LEU A 89 3.25 -5.75 16.79
CA LEU A 89 2.10 -6.29 16.08
C LEU A 89 1.88 -7.75 16.54
N PRO A 90 0.63 -8.15 16.77
CA PRO A 90 0.35 -9.50 17.28
C PRO A 90 0.88 -10.54 16.30
N MET A 91 1.57 -11.55 16.82
CA MET A 91 1.96 -12.73 16.06
C MET A 91 0.69 -13.44 15.54
N PHE A 92 0.66 -13.74 14.26
CA PHE A 92 -0.48 -14.43 13.66
C PHE A 92 -0.36 -15.94 13.86
N PRO A 93 -1.42 -16.61 14.33
CA PRO A 93 -1.42 -18.07 14.35
C PRO A 93 -1.43 -18.61 12.92
N ALA A 94 -0.77 -19.74 12.69
CA ALA A 94 -0.88 -20.47 11.44
C ALA A 94 -2.35 -20.90 11.23
N LEU A 95 -2.96 -20.47 10.13
CA LEU A 95 -4.32 -20.83 9.74
C LEU A 95 -4.33 -21.90 8.65
N LEU A 96 -3.30 -21.93 7.80
CA LEU A 96 -3.12 -22.93 6.77
C LEU A 96 -2.23 -24.07 7.29
N ALA A 97 -2.74 -25.29 7.19
CA ALA A 97 -1.94 -26.49 7.42
C ALA A 97 -0.98 -26.74 6.25
N ASP A 98 0.11 -27.49 6.53
CA ASP A 98 1.07 -27.97 5.52
C ASP A 98 1.74 -26.85 4.70
N CYS A 99 1.96 -25.67 5.29
CA CYS A 99 2.77 -24.62 4.70
C CYS A 99 4.27 -24.94 4.89
N ASP A 100 5.05 -24.72 3.83
CA ASP A 100 6.48 -24.45 3.98
C ASP A 100 6.65 -22.98 4.39
N VAL A 101 6.62 -22.74 5.71
CA VAL A 101 6.64 -21.38 6.28
C VAL A 101 7.87 -20.59 5.84
N PRO A 102 9.12 -21.15 5.94
CA PRO A 102 10.31 -20.45 5.45
C PRO A 102 10.24 -20.08 3.96
N ALA A 103 9.78 -21.00 3.10
CA ALA A 103 9.66 -20.71 1.68
C ALA A 103 8.58 -19.68 1.39
N ALA A 104 7.43 -19.74 2.06
CA ALA A 104 6.35 -18.75 1.89
C ALA A 104 6.83 -17.34 2.22
N HIS A 105 7.55 -17.16 3.31
CA HIS A 105 8.11 -15.87 3.71
C HIS A 105 9.23 -15.41 2.76
N ALA A 106 10.12 -16.30 2.32
CA ALA A 106 11.15 -15.95 1.34
C ALA A 106 10.57 -15.51 -0.01
N HIS A 107 9.50 -16.16 -0.49
CA HIS A 107 8.81 -15.76 -1.71
C HIS A 107 8.13 -14.39 -1.57
N ALA A 108 7.52 -14.13 -0.43
CA ALA A 108 6.88 -12.86 -0.11
C ALA A 108 7.91 -11.72 -0.02
N ASP A 109 9.03 -11.94 0.66
CA ASP A 109 10.14 -10.99 0.72
C ASP A 109 10.67 -10.70 -0.68
N ARG A 110 10.99 -11.74 -1.46
CA ARG A 110 11.54 -11.54 -2.80
C ARG A 110 10.62 -10.74 -3.72
N ALA A 111 9.32 -10.93 -3.63
CA ALA A 111 8.35 -10.17 -4.43
C ALA A 111 8.33 -8.68 -4.07
N LEU A 112 8.47 -8.33 -2.78
CA LEU A 112 8.57 -6.92 -2.33
C LEU A 112 9.94 -6.32 -2.63
N GLU A 113 11.01 -7.06 -2.42
CA GLU A 113 12.38 -6.61 -2.73
C GLU A 113 12.52 -6.21 -4.20
N VAL A 114 12.04 -7.05 -5.13
CA VAL A 114 12.03 -6.74 -6.56
C VAL A 114 11.14 -5.52 -6.86
N MET A 115 9.98 -5.38 -6.18
CA MET A 115 9.15 -4.18 -6.32
C MET A 115 9.92 -2.92 -5.92
N LEU A 116 10.70 -2.96 -4.85
CA LEU A 116 11.47 -1.83 -4.36
C LEU A 116 12.73 -1.57 -5.22
N LEU A 117 13.45 -2.61 -5.62
CA LEU A 117 14.67 -2.48 -6.42
C LEU A 117 14.38 -1.97 -7.83
N ASP A 118 13.35 -2.49 -8.47
CA ASP A 118 13.11 -2.30 -9.89
C ASP A 118 12.16 -1.14 -10.20
N PHE A 119 11.36 -0.71 -9.22
CA PHE A 119 10.34 0.32 -9.47
C PHE A 119 10.46 1.57 -8.58
N TRP A 120 11.27 1.56 -7.51
CA TRP A 120 11.39 2.72 -6.64
C TRP A 120 12.21 3.85 -7.28
N SER A 121 11.62 5.06 -7.37
CA SER A 121 12.31 6.30 -7.70
C SER A 121 12.66 7.06 -6.43
N GLY A 122 13.91 6.98 -6.00
CA GLY A 122 14.37 7.74 -4.83
C GLY A 122 14.24 9.25 -5.00
N ALA A 123 14.45 9.76 -6.22
CA ALA A 123 14.32 11.19 -6.51
C ALA A 123 12.89 11.70 -6.36
N ASP A 124 11.90 10.90 -6.75
CA ASP A 124 10.48 11.24 -6.71
C ASP A 124 9.79 10.75 -5.43
N GLN A 125 10.43 9.88 -4.66
CA GLN A 125 9.83 9.11 -3.57
C GLN A 125 8.52 8.43 -4.02
N TYR A 126 8.57 7.81 -5.20
CA TYR A 126 7.42 7.23 -5.88
C TYR A 126 7.83 6.00 -6.68
N LEU A 127 6.87 5.31 -7.29
CA LEU A 127 7.14 4.13 -8.09
C LEU A 127 7.06 4.42 -9.59
N TYR A 128 7.98 3.83 -10.36
CA TYR A 128 7.88 3.78 -11.81
C TYR A 128 6.77 2.80 -12.24
N ALA A 129 6.18 3.06 -13.40
CA ALA A 129 5.10 2.22 -13.94
C ALA A 129 5.62 0.88 -14.50
N VAL A 130 6.82 0.87 -15.05
CA VAL A 130 7.37 -0.28 -15.77
C VAL A 130 8.87 -0.49 -15.49
N ASN A 131 9.29 -1.73 -15.62
CA ASN A 131 10.68 -2.14 -15.68
C ASN A 131 10.93 -2.86 -17.04
N PRO A 132 11.98 -2.53 -17.84
CA PRO A 132 12.97 -1.47 -17.57
C PRO A 132 12.35 -0.08 -17.45
N VAL A 133 12.91 0.73 -16.54
CA VAL A 133 12.43 2.08 -16.24
C VAL A 133 12.47 2.98 -17.46
N ASN A 134 11.34 3.57 -17.81
CA ASN A 134 11.21 4.54 -18.91
C ASN A 134 10.96 5.99 -18.43
N GLY A 135 11.12 6.24 -17.11
CA GLY A 135 10.91 7.54 -16.48
C GLY A 135 9.46 7.88 -16.19
N LYS A 136 8.48 7.05 -16.58
CA LYS A 136 7.06 7.28 -16.27
C LYS A 136 6.75 6.73 -14.89
N LEU A 137 6.25 7.59 -14.01
CA LEU A 137 5.72 7.19 -12.70
C LEU A 137 4.37 6.51 -12.86
N THR A 138 4.06 5.61 -11.92
CA THR A 138 2.79 4.89 -11.92
C THR A 138 1.60 5.80 -11.58
N GLY A 139 0.39 5.36 -11.92
CA GLY A 139 -0.86 6.03 -11.57
C GLY A 139 -1.17 5.97 -10.08
N TYR A 140 -2.18 6.72 -9.67
CA TYR A 140 -2.58 6.85 -8.27
C TYR A 140 -3.02 5.51 -7.67
N TRP A 141 -3.96 4.82 -8.31
CA TRP A 141 -4.53 3.59 -7.75
C TRP A 141 -3.52 2.42 -7.73
N THR A 142 -2.69 2.29 -8.77
CA THR A 142 -1.63 1.28 -8.79
C THR A 142 -0.57 1.55 -7.73
N TYR A 143 -0.29 2.83 -7.45
CA TYR A 143 0.54 3.22 -6.31
C TYR A 143 -0.10 2.84 -4.97
N ALA A 144 -1.41 3.07 -4.80
CA ALA A 144 -2.15 2.67 -3.61
C ALA A 144 -2.12 1.15 -3.40
N GLN A 145 -2.24 0.36 -4.47
CA GLN A 145 -2.14 -1.11 -4.40
C GLN A 145 -0.72 -1.58 -4.04
N ALA A 146 0.31 -0.96 -4.61
CA ALA A 146 1.70 -1.27 -4.25
C ALA A 146 2.01 -0.87 -2.79
N PHE A 147 1.47 0.26 -2.32
CA PHE A 147 1.55 0.66 -0.92
C PHE A 147 0.85 -0.34 -0.01
N ASP A 148 -0.33 -0.84 -0.41
CA ASP A 148 -1.07 -1.85 0.34
C ASP A 148 -0.34 -3.21 0.38
N ALA A 149 0.38 -3.59 -0.69
CA ALA A 149 1.26 -4.76 -0.70
C ALA A 149 2.49 -4.58 0.22
N LEU A 150 3.06 -3.39 0.30
CA LEU A 150 4.13 -3.06 1.25
C LEU A 150 3.62 -3.18 2.71
N LEU A 151 2.40 -2.72 2.98
CA LEU A 151 1.75 -2.86 4.28
C LEU A 151 1.52 -4.32 4.67
N ASP A 152 1.26 -5.21 3.70
CA ASP A 152 1.22 -6.67 3.96
C ASP A 152 2.59 -7.18 4.45
N GLY A 153 3.67 -6.69 3.86
CA GLY A 153 5.04 -7.01 4.29
C GLY A 153 5.32 -6.53 5.71
N VAL A 154 4.92 -5.29 6.04
CA VAL A 154 5.05 -4.75 7.41
C VAL A 154 4.23 -5.56 8.41
N GLU A 155 2.98 -5.89 8.09
CA GLU A 155 2.11 -6.70 8.94
C GLU A 155 2.70 -8.10 9.15
N ARG A 156 3.13 -8.76 8.07
CA ARG A 156 3.69 -10.12 8.07
C ARG A 156 4.96 -10.25 8.90
N THR A 157 5.83 -9.25 8.85
CA THR A 157 7.11 -9.24 9.56
C THR A 157 7.03 -8.62 10.96
N GLY A 158 5.81 -8.32 11.44
CA GLY A 158 5.64 -7.66 12.75
C GLY A 158 6.27 -6.27 12.83
N GLY A 159 6.52 -5.64 11.67
CA GLY A 159 7.19 -4.34 11.56
C GLY A 159 8.71 -4.40 11.66
N SER A 160 9.32 -5.59 11.68
CA SER A 160 10.78 -5.73 11.67
C SER A 160 11.41 -5.34 10.34
N LYS A 161 10.65 -5.44 9.22
CA LYS A 161 11.04 -5.03 7.88
C LYS A 161 10.06 -4.01 7.30
N TYR A 162 10.51 -3.22 6.34
CA TYR A 162 9.74 -2.32 5.47
C TYR A 162 9.02 -1.15 6.17
N ARG A 163 8.91 -1.13 7.49
CA ARG A 163 8.15 -0.10 8.23
C ARG A 163 8.66 1.32 7.96
N GLY A 164 9.98 1.50 7.89
CA GLY A 164 10.62 2.78 7.61
C GLY A 164 10.22 3.38 6.26
N LEU A 165 9.94 2.53 5.26
CA LEU A 165 9.54 2.94 3.92
C LEU A 165 8.15 3.60 3.86
N LEU A 166 7.27 3.34 4.83
CA LEU A 166 5.91 3.91 4.84
C LEU A 166 5.93 5.44 4.84
N SER A 167 6.90 6.05 5.51
CA SER A 167 7.09 7.51 5.50
C SER A 167 7.44 8.05 4.12
N ALA A 168 8.32 7.38 3.38
CA ALA A 168 8.70 7.79 2.02
C ALA A 168 7.53 7.64 1.04
N PHE A 169 6.78 6.54 1.14
CA PHE A 169 5.55 6.34 0.36
C PHE A 169 4.51 7.43 0.64
N PHE A 170 4.28 7.77 1.89
CA PHE A 170 3.39 8.87 2.27
C PHE A 170 3.86 10.21 1.70
N ALA A 171 5.14 10.55 1.88
CA ALA A 171 5.71 11.82 1.41
C ALA A 171 5.62 11.96 -0.11
N GLY A 172 5.92 10.90 -0.85
CA GLY A 172 5.83 10.88 -2.31
C GLY A 172 4.42 11.12 -2.83
N ARG A 173 3.41 10.56 -2.17
CA ARG A 173 2.00 10.82 -2.55
C ARG A 173 1.55 12.21 -2.09
N ALA A 174 1.92 12.65 -0.89
CA ALA A 174 1.59 13.96 -0.36
C ALA A 174 2.10 15.10 -1.28
N ALA A 175 3.30 14.93 -1.83
CA ALA A 175 3.88 15.90 -2.78
C ALA A 175 3.07 16.05 -4.07
N ARG A 176 2.16 15.11 -4.38
CA ARG A 176 1.32 15.08 -5.60
C ARG A 176 -0.16 15.35 -5.33
N GLY A 177 -0.52 15.68 -4.08
CA GLY A 177 -1.91 15.88 -3.64
C GLY A 177 -2.64 14.57 -3.37
N TRP A 178 -3.72 14.64 -2.63
CA TRP A 178 -4.48 13.46 -2.17
C TRP A 178 -5.78 13.25 -2.95
N LEU A 179 -6.40 14.31 -3.44
CA LEU A 179 -7.64 14.25 -4.19
C LEU A 179 -7.34 14.16 -5.69
N VAL A 180 -8.09 13.31 -6.39
CA VAL A 180 -7.93 13.03 -7.81
C VAL A 180 -9.30 12.93 -8.51
N ASP A 181 -9.33 12.78 -9.83
CA ASP A 181 -10.56 12.78 -10.60
C ASP A 181 -11.45 11.54 -10.40
N TYR A 182 -10.93 10.47 -9.77
CA TYR A 182 -11.59 9.16 -9.67
C TYR A 182 -11.80 8.75 -8.21
N TYR A 183 -13.04 8.51 -7.83
CA TYR A 183 -13.41 8.19 -6.45
C TYR A 183 -13.05 6.76 -6.01
N ASP A 184 -12.90 5.82 -6.93
CA ASP A 184 -12.36 4.50 -6.63
C ASP A 184 -10.85 4.55 -6.33
N ASP A 185 -10.09 5.37 -7.07
CA ASP A 185 -8.67 5.64 -6.80
C ASP A 185 -8.50 6.17 -5.36
N GLU A 186 -9.32 7.15 -4.97
CA GLU A 186 -9.35 7.71 -3.62
C GLU A 186 -9.72 6.67 -2.56
N ALA A 187 -10.66 5.78 -2.87
CA ALA A 187 -11.04 4.71 -1.96
C ALA A 187 -9.88 3.73 -1.71
N TRP A 188 -9.12 3.35 -2.73
CA TRP A 188 -7.94 2.50 -2.58
C TRP A 188 -6.90 3.12 -1.65
N MET A 189 -6.60 4.41 -1.83
CA MET A 189 -5.65 5.11 -0.97
C MET A 189 -6.18 5.25 0.46
N THR A 190 -7.47 5.52 0.65
CA THR A 190 -8.12 5.58 1.96
C THR A 190 -7.94 4.26 2.72
N LEU A 191 -8.14 3.12 2.06
CA LEU A 191 -7.96 1.79 2.64
C LEU A 191 -6.50 1.53 3.05
N ALA A 192 -5.54 1.87 2.20
CA ALA A 192 -4.12 1.72 2.49
C ALA A 192 -3.67 2.62 3.66
N LEU A 193 -4.10 3.88 3.68
CA LEU A 193 -3.76 4.83 4.75
C LEU A 193 -4.32 4.40 6.12
N MET A 194 -5.53 3.85 6.17
CA MET A 194 -6.06 3.31 7.43
C MET A 194 -5.24 2.13 7.95
N ARG A 195 -4.76 1.25 7.07
CA ARG A 195 -3.85 0.17 7.46
C ARG A 195 -2.50 0.71 7.94
N ALA A 196 -1.97 1.74 7.27
CA ALA A 196 -0.75 2.41 7.72
C ALA A 196 -0.92 3.00 9.14
N TYR A 197 -2.08 3.61 9.43
CA TYR A 197 -2.41 4.05 10.78
C TYR A 197 -2.44 2.89 11.78
N ASP A 198 -3.09 1.78 11.45
CA ASP A 198 -3.18 0.60 12.33
C ASP A 198 -1.79 0.01 12.67
N LEU A 199 -0.88 0.01 11.69
CA LEU A 199 0.45 -0.57 11.83
C LEU A 199 1.45 0.39 12.53
N THR A 200 1.22 1.71 12.46
CA THR A 200 2.18 2.70 12.98
C THR A 200 1.68 3.50 14.17
N GLY A 201 0.37 3.69 14.28
CA GLY A 201 -0.25 4.63 15.23
C GLY A 201 -0.10 6.11 14.86
N GLU A 202 0.46 6.42 13.68
CA GLU A 202 0.72 7.80 13.28
C GLU A 202 -0.55 8.49 12.76
N GLN A 203 -1.02 9.50 13.47
CA GLN A 203 -2.28 10.19 13.22
C GLN A 203 -2.41 10.77 11.81
N ARG A 204 -1.28 11.18 11.17
CA ARG A 204 -1.30 11.73 9.81
C ARG A 204 -1.95 10.81 8.79
N TYR A 205 -1.79 9.50 8.93
CA TYR A 205 -2.42 8.54 8.02
C TYR A 205 -3.94 8.54 8.17
N LEU A 206 -4.45 8.53 9.39
CA LEU A 206 -5.89 8.56 9.66
C LEU A 206 -6.53 9.89 9.24
N ASP A 207 -5.90 11.02 9.55
CA ASP A 207 -6.41 12.35 9.18
C ASP A 207 -6.49 12.51 7.66
N THR A 208 -5.49 11.98 6.94
CA THR A 208 -5.49 11.99 5.47
C THR A 208 -6.56 11.06 4.90
N ALA A 209 -6.70 9.85 5.43
CA ALA A 209 -7.75 8.91 5.02
C ALA A 209 -9.15 9.51 5.22
N GLU A 210 -9.39 10.15 6.37
CA GLU A 210 -10.65 10.83 6.65
C GLU A 210 -10.91 12.00 5.68
N THR A 211 -9.88 12.75 5.31
CA THR A 211 -9.99 13.85 4.36
C THR A 211 -10.41 13.37 2.98
N ILE A 212 -9.77 12.30 2.48
CA ILE A 212 -10.11 11.70 1.19
C ILE A 212 -11.52 11.10 1.22
N PHE A 213 -11.87 10.40 2.29
CA PHE A 213 -13.19 9.76 2.41
C PHE A 213 -14.34 10.78 2.41
N LYS A 214 -14.14 11.97 2.99
CA LYS A 214 -15.12 13.05 2.93
C LYS A 214 -15.37 13.54 1.51
N ASP A 215 -14.35 13.56 0.67
CA ASP A 215 -14.51 13.88 -0.76
C ASP A 215 -15.35 12.82 -1.47
N ILE A 216 -15.02 11.54 -1.26
CA ILE A 216 -15.81 10.42 -1.79
C ILE A 216 -17.28 10.51 -1.39
N MET A 217 -17.60 10.89 -0.15
CA MET A 217 -19.00 11.04 0.30
C MET A 217 -19.76 12.09 -0.50
N THR A 218 -19.09 13.12 -1.05
CA THR A 218 -19.74 14.15 -1.87
C THR A 218 -20.23 13.62 -3.22
N ALA A 219 -19.71 12.50 -3.68
CA ALA A 219 -20.06 11.85 -4.94
C ALA A 219 -21.31 10.96 -4.87
N TRP A 220 -21.92 10.82 -3.70
CA TRP A 220 -23.19 10.09 -3.56
C TRP A 220 -24.30 10.86 -4.27
N ASP A 221 -25.02 10.19 -5.21
CA ASP A 221 -26.09 10.82 -5.98
C ASP A 221 -27.35 9.94 -6.01
N THR A 222 -28.48 10.57 -5.69
CA THR A 222 -29.81 9.96 -5.69
C THR A 222 -30.71 10.44 -6.83
N THR A 223 -30.17 11.22 -7.78
CA THR A 223 -30.95 11.84 -8.85
C THR A 223 -30.77 11.16 -10.20
N CYS A 224 -29.69 10.44 -10.41
CA CYS A 224 -29.35 9.61 -11.56
C CYS A 224 -29.36 8.13 -11.09
N CYS A 225 -29.55 7.15 -11.91
CA CYS A 225 -29.61 6.98 -13.35
C CYS A 225 -30.81 6.09 -13.67
N GLY A 226 -31.77 6.63 -14.35
CA GLY A 226 -33.03 5.94 -14.65
C GLY A 226 -33.82 5.60 -13.37
N GLN A 227 -34.13 4.31 -13.18
CA GLN A 227 -34.83 3.83 -11.97
C GLN A 227 -33.89 3.53 -10.78
N TYR A 228 -32.55 3.61 -10.99
CA TYR A 228 -31.55 3.26 -10.00
C TYR A 228 -31.01 4.51 -9.31
N LEU A 229 -31.74 4.95 -8.27
CA LEU A 229 -31.47 6.18 -7.55
C LEU A 229 -30.57 5.92 -6.34
N GLY A 230 -29.29 6.18 -6.47
CA GLY A 230 -28.26 5.95 -5.46
C GLY A 230 -26.90 5.73 -6.09
N GLY A 231 -25.91 5.49 -5.26
CA GLY A 231 -24.55 5.14 -5.66
C GLY A 231 -23.60 6.33 -5.80
N ILE A 232 -22.32 6.02 -5.63
CA ILE A 232 -21.20 6.96 -5.75
C ILE A 232 -20.73 6.96 -7.21
N TRP A 233 -20.57 8.16 -7.76
CA TRP A 233 -19.98 8.32 -9.08
C TRP A 233 -18.57 7.72 -9.15
N TRP A 234 -18.18 7.25 -10.34
CA TRP A 234 -16.83 6.76 -10.58
C TRP A 234 -15.82 7.90 -10.64
N ASP A 235 -16.22 8.99 -11.28
CA ASP A 235 -15.38 10.17 -11.51
C ASP A 235 -16.13 11.48 -11.31
N HIS A 236 -15.37 12.56 -11.21
CA HIS A 236 -15.90 13.94 -11.11
C HIS A 236 -16.70 14.39 -12.35
N LYS A 237 -16.61 13.68 -13.47
CA LYS A 237 -17.37 13.94 -14.70
C LYS A 237 -18.73 13.27 -14.71
N HIS A 238 -19.02 12.45 -13.69
CA HIS A 238 -20.26 11.69 -13.57
C HIS A 238 -20.46 10.72 -14.75
N SER A 239 -19.39 10.07 -15.20
CA SER A 239 -19.43 9.21 -16.38
C SER A 239 -20.18 7.89 -16.14
N SER A 240 -20.07 7.32 -14.93
CA SER A 240 -20.77 6.12 -14.50
C SER A 240 -20.72 5.98 -12.98
N LYS A 241 -21.45 5.02 -12.40
CA LYS A 241 -21.32 4.57 -11.00
C LYS A 241 -20.76 3.17 -11.02
N ALA A 242 -19.49 3.00 -10.63
CA ALA A 242 -18.78 1.73 -10.73
C ALA A 242 -18.84 0.91 -9.44
N THR A 243 -18.74 -0.42 -9.53
CA THR A 243 -18.60 -1.28 -8.35
C THR A 243 -17.38 -0.89 -7.52
N ALA A 244 -16.28 -0.49 -8.17
CA ALA A 244 -15.06 -0.04 -7.49
C ALA A 244 -15.30 1.20 -6.62
N SER A 245 -15.94 2.25 -7.16
CA SER A 245 -16.24 3.48 -6.41
C SER A 245 -17.31 3.31 -5.33
N ASN A 246 -17.98 2.16 -5.24
CA ASN A 246 -18.99 1.85 -4.22
C ASN A 246 -18.51 0.80 -3.21
N GLY A 247 -17.88 -0.27 -3.65
CA GLY A 247 -17.40 -1.33 -2.76
C GLY A 247 -16.27 -0.89 -1.83
N GLY A 248 -15.29 -0.15 -2.35
CA GLY A 248 -14.20 0.42 -1.55
C GLY A 248 -14.67 1.35 -0.43
N PRO A 249 -15.52 2.35 -0.71
CA PRO A 249 -16.10 3.21 0.31
C PRO A 249 -16.98 2.49 1.33
N ALA A 250 -17.69 1.41 0.95
CA ALA A 250 -18.44 0.60 1.90
C ALA A 250 -17.52 -0.06 2.95
N ILE A 251 -16.33 -0.54 2.55
CA ILE A 251 -15.30 -1.03 3.47
C ILE A 251 -14.73 0.12 4.31
N ALA A 252 -14.36 1.22 3.64
CA ALA A 252 -13.67 2.35 4.27
C ALA A 252 -14.52 3.02 5.36
N GLY A 253 -15.82 3.20 5.13
CA GLY A 253 -16.73 3.82 6.10
C GLY A 253 -16.84 3.04 7.41
N VAL A 254 -16.90 1.71 7.34
CA VAL A 254 -16.89 0.86 8.54
C VAL A 254 -15.56 1.01 9.29
N ARG A 255 -14.45 0.90 8.58
CA ARG A 255 -13.10 1.01 9.17
C ARG A 255 -12.83 2.39 9.77
N LEU A 256 -13.29 3.47 9.14
CA LEU A 256 -13.18 4.83 9.67
C LEU A 256 -14.00 5.01 10.94
N THR A 257 -15.24 4.49 10.99
CA THR A 257 -16.06 4.53 12.20
C THR A 257 -15.37 3.87 13.38
N ALA A 258 -14.76 2.70 13.17
CA ALA A 258 -14.05 1.99 14.23
C ALA A 258 -12.90 2.81 14.83
N ARG A 259 -12.20 3.65 14.03
CA ARG A 259 -11.04 4.44 14.43
C ARG A 259 -11.39 5.84 14.92
N THR A 260 -12.33 6.51 14.24
CA THR A 260 -12.70 7.90 14.54
C THR A 260 -13.86 8.02 15.54
N LYS A 261 -14.62 6.93 15.74
CA LYS A 261 -15.87 6.89 16.54
C LYS A 261 -16.99 7.77 15.97
N LYS A 262 -16.95 8.09 14.68
CA LYS A 262 -17.96 8.86 13.96
C LYS A 262 -18.92 7.91 13.24
N PRO A 263 -20.16 7.73 13.75
CA PRO A 263 -21.08 6.73 13.22
C PRO A 263 -21.60 7.02 11.81
N GLU A 264 -21.55 8.28 11.38
CA GLU A 264 -21.99 8.70 10.05
C GLU A 264 -21.27 7.98 8.92
N TYR A 265 -20.02 7.56 9.10
CA TYR A 265 -19.27 6.82 8.10
C TYR A 265 -19.79 5.40 7.91
N GLN A 266 -20.16 4.72 9.01
CA GLN A 266 -20.76 3.38 8.93
C GLN A 266 -22.17 3.43 8.35
N GLU A 267 -22.96 4.44 8.70
CA GLU A 267 -24.30 4.60 8.12
C GLU A 267 -24.22 4.87 6.61
N PHE A 268 -23.23 5.66 6.17
CA PHE A 268 -22.95 5.85 4.75
C PHE A 268 -22.53 4.53 4.08
N ALA A 269 -21.64 3.76 4.69
CA ALA A 269 -21.23 2.44 4.19
C ALA A 269 -22.41 1.48 4.00
N LYS A 270 -23.34 1.42 4.99
CA LYS A 270 -24.58 0.63 4.89
C LYS A 270 -25.46 1.10 3.74
N GLN A 271 -25.61 2.41 3.57
CA GLN A 271 -26.40 2.99 2.49
C GLN A 271 -25.84 2.62 1.12
N VAL A 272 -24.52 2.75 0.93
CA VAL A 272 -23.83 2.37 -0.30
C VAL A 272 -23.99 0.87 -0.59
N TYR A 273 -23.72 0.03 0.41
CA TYR A 273 -23.85 -1.42 0.27
C TYR A 273 -25.28 -1.86 -0.06
N ALA A 274 -26.28 -1.33 0.64
CA ALA A 274 -27.68 -1.66 0.41
C ALA A 274 -28.14 -1.29 -1.02
N PHE A 275 -27.72 -0.11 -1.53
CA PHE A 275 -27.98 0.28 -2.92
C PHE A 275 -27.35 -0.72 -3.89
N TRP A 276 -26.06 -1.07 -3.67
CA TRP A 276 -25.35 -1.95 -4.58
C TRP A 276 -25.96 -3.35 -4.61
N MET A 277 -26.26 -3.92 -3.44
CA MET A 277 -26.91 -5.22 -3.30
C MET A 277 -28.26 -5.28 -3.99
N LYS A 278 -29.08 -4.24 -3.82
CA LYS A 278 -30.42 -4.19 -4.40
C LYS A 278 -30.39 -4.07 -5.92
N ASP A 279 -29.56 -3.18 -6.45
CA ASP A 279 -29.67 -2.68 -7.82
C ASP A 279 -28.55 -3.19 -8.75
N MET A 280 -27.38 -3.59 -8.20
CA MET A 280 -26.20 -3.95 -8.97
C MET A 280 -25.73 -5.40 -8.79
N VAL A 281 -26.48 -6.20 -8.02
CA VAL A 281 -26.22 -7.62 -7.82
C VAL A 281 -27.42 -8.43 -8.30
N ASN A 282 -27.16 -9.48 -9.07
CA ASN A 282 -28.16 -10.49 -9.37
C ASN A 282 -28.22 -11.49 -8.19
N GLN A 283 -29.20 -11.35 -7.32
CA GLN A 283 -29.32 -12.15 -6.08
C GLN A 283 -29.61 -13.64 -6.32
N GLN A 284 -30.01 -14.07 -7.51
CA GLN A 284 -30.16 -15.48 -7.84
C GLN A 284 -28.85 -16.15 -8.25
N THR A 285 -27.96 -15.39 -8.90
CA THR A 285 -26.71 -15.92 -9.45
C THR A 285 -25.46 -15.38 -8.74
N TRP A 286 -25.58 -14.30 -7.99
CA TRP A 286 -24.49 -13.53 -7.35
C TRP A 286 -23.53 -12.87 -8.34
N ALA A 287 -23.92 -12.80 -9.62
CA ALA A 287 -23.21 -11.99 -10.59
C ALA A 287 -23.37 -10.50 -10.28
N ILE A 288 -22.28 -9.76 -10.40
CA ILE A 288 -22.23 -8.33 -10.16
C ILE A 288 -22.22 -7.60 -11.51
N TYR A 289 -22.94 -6.49 -11.63
CA TYR A 289 -22.76 -5.56 -12.71
C TYR A 289 -21.54 -4.68 -12.42
N ASP A 290 -20.68 -4.50 -13.42
CA ASP A 290 -19.44 -3.72 -13.27
C ASP A 290 -19.73 -2.25 -12.96
N HIS A 291 -20.63 -1.63 -13.75
CA HIS A 291 -21.04 -0.24 -13.55
C HIS A 291 -22.47 0.04 -14.03
N LEU A 292 -23.01 1.18 -13.57
CA LEU A 292 -24.28 1.76 -13.96
C LEU A 292 -24.03 3.04 -14.76
N ASN A 293 -24.51 3.07 -15.99
CA ASN A 293 -24.42 4.24 -16.87
C ASN A 293 -25.48 5.30 -16.53
N PRO A 294 -25.26 6.58 -16.92
CA PRO A 294 -26.24 7.67 -16.70
C PRO A 294 -27.61 7.43 -17.34
N ASP A 295 -27.68 6.67 -18.42
CA ASP A 295 -28.93 6.28 -19.09
C ASP A 295 -29.71 5.17 -18.36
N GLY A 296 -29.18 4.66 -17.27
CA GLY A 296 -29.78 3.57 -16.48
C GLY A 296 -29.43 2.17 -17.00
N THR A 297 -28.56 2.03 -17.99
CA THR A 297 -28.05 0.73 -18.42
C THR A 297 -26.98 0.22 -17.48
N ARG A 298 -27.01 -1.09 -17.14
CA ARG A 298 -26.03 -1.74 -16.28
C ARG A 298 -25.09 -2.58 -17.14
N ALA A 299 -23.77 -2.39 -16.99
CA ALA A 299 -22.77 -3.17 -17.69
C ALA A 299 -22.52 -4.48 -16.95
N PRO A 300 -22.68 -5.66 -17.61
CA PRO A 300 -22.37 -6.95 -17.02
C PRO A 300 -20.85 -7.21 -17.03
N GLY A 301 -20.41 -8.21 -16.28
CA GLY A 301 -19.07 -8.76 -16.38
C GLY A 301 -18.08 -8.20 -15.37
N ALA A 302 -18.53 -8.03 -14.13
CA ALA A 302 -17.64 -7.70 -13.02
C ALA A 302 -16.48 -8.70 -12.91
N LEU A 303 -15.35 -8.20 -12.48
CA LEU A 303 -14.05 -8.86 -12.41
C LEU A 303 -13.71 -9.29 -10.99
N THR A 304 -12.57 -9.96 -10.80
CA THR A 304 -12.19 -10.51 -9.48
C THR A 304 -12.13 -9.45 -8.39
N TYR A 305 -11.67 -8.24 -8.69
CA TYR A 305 -11.59 -7.14 -7.72
C TYR A 305 -12.98 -6.62 -7.27
N ASN A 306 -13.96 -6.61 -8.17
CA ASN A 306 -15.34 -6.22 -7.82
C ASN A 306 -15.93 -7.18 -6.79
N HIS A 307 -15.77 -8.50 -7.02
CA HIS A 307 -16.18 -9.51 -6.05
C HIS A 307 -15.40 -9.40 -4.75
N GLY A 308 -14.07 -9.17 -4.83
CA GLY A 308 -13.23 -8.92 -3.66
C GLY A 308 -13.75 -7.78 -2.80
N LEU A 309 -14.09 -6.64 -3.40
CA LEU A 309 -14.63 -5.49 -2.67
C LEU A 309 -15.95 -5.80 -1.95
N LEU A 310 -16.86 -6.55 -2.57
CA LEU A 310 -18.13 -6.91 -1.91
C LEU A 310 -17.95 -8.00 -0.85
N ILE A 311 -16.98 -8.92 -1.02
CA ILE A 311 -16.54 -9.82 0.06
C ILE A 311 -16.06 -8.98 1.25
N GLY A 312 -15.17 -8.00 1.00
CA GLY A 312 -14.65 -7.11 2.04
C GLY A 312 -15.72 -6.28 2.73
N ALA A 313 -16.63 -5.69 1.97
CA ALA A 313 -17.72 -4.87 2.52
C ALA A 313 -18.67 -5.70 3.39
N GLY A 314 -19.08 -6.89 2.94
CA GLY A 314 -19.89 -7.81 3.71
C GLY A 314 -19.20 -8.27 5.00
N LEU A 315 -17.91 -8.60 4.91
CA LEU A 315 -17.08 -8.98 6.07
C LEU A 315 -17.02 -7.86 7.12
N GLU A 316 -16.68 -6.64 6.72
CA GLU A 316 -16.56 -5.49 7.63
C GLU A 316 -17.93 -5.12 8.26
N LEU A 317 -19.01 -5.10 7.47
CA LEU A 317 -20.34 -4.83 7.97
C LEU A 317 -20.82 -5.91 8.94
N SER A 318 -20.56 -7.19 8.66
CA SER A 318 -20.88 -8.29 9.57
C SER A 318 -20.16 -8.13 10.91
N GLN A 319 -18.88 -7.80 10.91
CA GLN A 319 -18.09 -7.61 12.13
C GLN A 319 -18.58 -6.38 12.93
N ALA A 320 -18.96 -5.31 12.26
CA ALA A 320 -19.36 -4.06 12.90
C ALA A 320 -20.79 -4.10 13.45
N THR A 321 -21.70 -4.84 12.80
CA THR A 321 -23.13 -4.86 13.15
C THR A 321 -23.56 -6.12 13.89
N GLY A 322 -22.85 -7.22 13.70
CA GLY A 322 -23.26 -8.57 14.15
C GLY A 322 -24.38 -9.20 13.31
N GLU A 323 -24.78 -8.57 12.20
CA GLU A 323 -25.84 -9.06 11.32
C GLU A 323 -25.30 -10.16 10.39
N ALA A 324 -25.81 -11.38 10.53
CA ALA A 324 -25.28 -12.57 9.87
C ALA A 324 -25.44 -12.56 8.35
N HIS A 325 -26.42 -11.83 7.80
CA HIS A 325 -26.66 -11.82 6.35
C HIS A 325 -25.48 -11.24 5.56
N TYR A 326 -24.77 -10.23 6.12
CA TYR A 326 -23.58 -9.66 5.45
C TYR A 326 -22.46 -10.69 5.24
N LEU A 327 -22.23 -11.56 6.24
CA LEU A 327 -21.22 -12.62 6.11
C LEU A 327 -21.67 -13.69 5.11
N GLU A 328 -22.95 -14.04 5.09
CA GLU A 328 -23.51 -14.97 4.10
C GLU A 328 -23.39 -14.41 2.68
N GLU A 329 -23.68 -13.14 2.46
CA GLU A 329 -23.51 -12.47 1.18
C GLU A 329 -22.03 -12.47 0.74
N ALA A 330 -21.08 -12.22 1.67
CA ALA A 330 -19.65 -12.32 1.40
C ALA A 330 -19.24 -13.73 0.94
N ARG A 331 -19.78 -14.79 1.54
CA ARG A 331 -19.55 -16.18 1.10
C ARG A 331 -20.07 -16.43 -0.32
N GLN A 332 -21.23 -15.90 -0.66
CA GLN A 332 -21.81 -16.05 -1.99
C GLN A 332 -20.94 -15.35 -3.06
N PHE A 333 -20.43 -14.16 -2.79
CA PHE A 333 -19.48 -13.49 -3.68
C PHE A 333 -18.17 -14.27 -3.82
N ALA A 334 -17.65 -14.83 -2.72
CA ALA A 334 -16.46 -15.68 -2.76
C ALA A 334 -16.70 -16.94 -3.61
N ALA A 335 -17.83 -17.63 -3.41
CA ALA A 335 -18.19 -18.79 -4.19
C ALA A 335 -18.33 -18.47 -5.69
N TYR A 336 -18.96 -17.34 -6.03
CA TYR A 336 -19.08 -16.90 -7.42
C TYR A 336 -17.69 -16.60 -8.04
N MET A 337 -16.85 -15.84 -7.34
CA MET A 337 -15.50 -15.50 -7.80
C MET A 337 -14.65 -16.76 -8.03
N MET A 338 -14.67 -17.71 -7.09
CA MET A 338 -13.92 -18.97 -7.18
C MET A 338 -14.44 -19.88 -8.31
N ALA A 339 -15.71 -19.78 -8.69
CA ALA A 339 -16.30 -20.57 -9.76
C ALA A 339 -16.13 -19.93 -11.15
N HIS A 340 -16.19 -18.60 -11.25
CA HIS A 340 -16.30 -17.87 -12.52
C HIS A 340 -15.12 -16.95 -12.83
N GLY A 341 -14.39 -16.47 -11.83
CA GLY A 341 -13.21 -15.59 -11.97
C GLY A 341 -11.90 -16.36 -12.16
N VAL A 342 -11.92 -17.56 -12.72
CA VAL A 342 -10.77 -18.47 -12.70
C VAL A 342 -10.47 -19.09 -14.07
N LYS A 343 -9.22 -19.54 -14.21
CA LYS A 343 -8.75 -20.46 -15.26
C LYS A 343 -8.17 -21.70 -14.61
N THR A 344 -8.43 -22.87 -15.20
CA THR A 344 -7.86 -24.14 -14.73
C THR A 344 -6.37 -24.19 -15.06
N SER A 345 -5.54 -24.49 -14.05
CA SER A 345 -4.12 -24.80 -14.18
C SER A 345 -3.83 -26.23 -13.71
N THR A 346 -2.57 -26.66 -13.77
CA THR A 346 -2.14 -27.96 -13.19
C THR A 346 -2.22 -27.98 -11.67
N LEU A 347 -2.32 -26.81 -11.03
CA LEU A 347 -2.51 -26.66 -9.58
C LEU A 347 -3.98 -26.47 -9.19
N GLY A 348 -4.92 -26.57 -10.15
CA GLY A 348 -6.33 -26.32 -9.95
C GLY A 348 -6.79 -24.95 -10.45
N PRO A 349 -7.97 -24.47 -9.99
CA PRO A 349 -8.49 -23.15 -10.36
C PRO A 349 -7.59 -22.02 -9.85
N VAL A 350 -7.26 -21.06 -10.73
CA VAL A 350 -6.41 -19.91 -10.45
C VAL A 350 -7.11 -18.65 -10.92
N LEU A 351 -7.11 -17.58 -10.10
CA LEU A 351 -7.71 -16.29 -10.44
C LEU A 351 -7.21 -15.77 -11.79
N ASN A 352 -8.16 -15.35 -12.62
CA ASN A 352 -7.87 -14.97 -13.98
C ASN A 352 -8.89 -13.95 -14.50
N ASP A 353 -8.41 -12.73 -14.75
CA ASP A 353 -9.11 -11.70 -15.48
C ASP A 353 -8.45 -11.58 -16.87
N PHE A 354 -9.14 -11.99 -17.93
CA PHE A 354 -8.65 -11.98 -19.33
C PHE A 354 -7.33 -12.74 -19.63
N GLY A 355 -6.73 -13.40 -18.65
CA GLY A 355 -5.54 -14.24 -18.85
C GLY A 355 -4.33 -13.48 -19.39
N SER A 356 -3.77 -13.98 -20.51
CA SER A 356 -2.58 -13.40 -21.14
C SER A 356 -2.86 -12.10 -21.91
N THR A 357 -4.11 -11.77 -22.16
CA THR A 357 -4.52 -10.50 -22.79
C THR A 357 -4.81 -9.39 -21.77
N CYS A 358 -4.62 -9.68 -20.49
CA CYS A 358 -4.79 -8.76 -19.39
C CYS A 358 -3.63 -7.76 -19.35
N GLU A 359 -3.90 -6.53 -19.75
CA GLU A 359 -2.95 -5.41 -19.78
C GLU A 359 -3.55 -4.16 -19.14
N GLY A 360 -2.74 -3.11 -18.97
CA GLY A 360 -3.13 -1.89 -18.28
C GLY A 360 -3.41 -2.16 -16.81
N ASP A 361 -4.59 -1.83 -16.34
CA ASP A 361 -5.00 -1.99 -14.93
C ASP A 361 -5.32 -3.44 -14.54
N CYS A 362 -5.71 -4.24 -15.52
CA CYS A 362 -6.20 -5.61 -15.35
C CYS A 362 -5.29 -6.53 -14.50
N PRO A 363 -3.95 -6.53 -14.62
CA PRO A 363 -3.10 -7.41 -13.83
C PRO A 363 -3.21 -7.24 -12.32
N ALA A 364 -3.56 -6.04 -11.85
CA ALA A 364 -3.69 -5.74 -10.41
C ALA A 364 -4.95 -6.33 -9.78
N TRP A 365 -6.01 -6.56 -10.53
CA TRP A 365 -7.33 -6.93 -10.01
C TRP A 365 -7.33 -8.24 -9.21
N LYS A 366 -6.56 -9.23 -9.64
CA LYS A 366 -6.47 -10.55 -8.98
C LYS A 366 -5.93 -10.47 -7.55
N GLY A 367 -4.95 -9.59 -7.32
CA GLY A 367 -4.42 -9.36 -5.98
C GLY A 367 -5.49 -8.87 -5.00
N ILE A 368 -6.37 -8.00 -5.47
CA ILE A 368 -7.50 -7.47 -4.68
C ILE A 368 -8.51 -8.58 -4.36
N GLY A 369 -8.90 -9.37 -5.37
CA GLY A 369 -9.77 -10.54 -5.16
C GLY A 369 -9.17 -11.54 -4.16
N TYR A 370 -7.88 -11.82 -4.31
CA TYR A 370 -7.14 -12.69 -3.39
C TYR A 370 -7.13 -12.14 -1.96
N ARG A 371 -6.87 -10.84 -1.78
CA ARG A 371 -6.84 -10.17 -0.48
C ARG A 371 -8.12 -10.40 0.31
N TYR A 372 -9.27 -10.08 -0.29
CA TYR A 372 -10.51 -10.16 0.45
C TYR A 372 -10.98 -11.59 0.70
N LEU A 373 -10.64 -12.54 -0.19
CA LEU A 373 -10.82 -13.97 0.10
C LEU A 373 -9.93 -14.43 1.26
N ALA A 374 -8.68 -13.97 1.33
CA ALA A 374 -7.77 -14.27 2.43
C ALA A 374 -8.28 -13.70 3.76
N LEU A 375 -8.85 -12.48 3.76
CA LEU A 375 -9.47 -11.89 4.94
C LEU A 375 -10.75 -12.64 5.37
N LEU A 376 -11.56 -13.09 4.42
CA LEU A 376 -12.73 -13.93 4.72
C LEU A 376 -12.27 -15.27 5.33
N TYR A 377 -11.24 -15.91 4.77
CA TYR A 377 -10.68 -17.13 5.33
C TYR A 377 -10.10 -16.93 6.75
N ARG A 378 -9.49 -15.79 7.03
CA ARG A 378 -9.04 -15.47 8.41
C ARG A 378 -10.19 -15.42 9.41
N GLN A 379 -11.37 -14.96 8.98
CA GLN A 379 -12.58 -14.96 9.80
C GLN A 379 -13.18 -16.36 9.95
N GLU A 380 -13.05 -17.19 8.92
CA GLU A 380 -13.66 -18.50 8.84
C GLU A 380 -12.64 -19.59 8.46
N PRO A 381 -11.64 -19.89 9.30
CA PRO A 381 -10.49 -20.75 8.95
C PRO A 381 -10.85 -22.24 8.79
N THR A 382 -12.10 -22.63 9.00
CA THR A 382 -12.59 -24.01 8.80
C THR A 382 -13.00 -24.32 7.34
N HIS A 383 -13.06 -23.31 6.46
CA HIS A 383 -13.40 -23.48 5.06
C HIS A 383 -12.21 -24.01 4.25
N THR A 384 -12.16 -25.33 4.06
CA THR A 384 -11.05 -26.02 3.39
C THR A 384 -10.95 -25.70 1.89
N ASP A 385 -12.05 -25.33 1.24
CA ASP A 385 -12.11 -24.87 -0.13
C ASP A 385 -11.40 -23.51 -0.31
N TYR A 386 -11.60 -22.54 0.59
CA TYR A 386 -10.85 -21.29 0.61
C TYR A 386 -9.36 -21.54 0.83
N ALA A 387 -9.01 -22.38 1.83
CA ALA A 387 -7.63 -22.76 2.10
C ALA A 387 -6.93 -23.33 0.87
N THR A 388 -7.56 -24.30 0.22
CA THR A 388 -7.04 -24.96 -0.99
C THR A 388 -6.89 -23.96 -2.13
N PHE A 389 -7.89 -23.10 -2.34
CA PHE A 389 -7.86 -22.09 -3.39
C PHE A 389 -6.74 -21.07 -3.18
N LEU A 390 -6.59 -20.53 -1.97
CA LEU A 390 -5.53 -19.58 -1.62
C LEU A 390 -4.14 -20.20 -1.80
N LYS A 391 -3.93 -21.43 -1.33
CA LYS A 391 -2.68 -22.18 -1.51
C LYS A 391 -2.34 -22.38 -2.98
N ASN A 392 -3.30 -22.84 -3.79
CA ASN A 392 -3.10 -23.08 -5.23
C ASN A 392 -2.75 -21.79 -5.97
N ASN A 393 -3.41 -20.68 -5.65
CA ASN A 393 -3.14 -19.40 -6.29
C ASN A 393 -1.76 -18.86 -5.94
N ALA A 394 -1.33 -18.90 -4.67
CA ALA A 394 0.01 -18.49 -4.26
C ALA A 394 1.10 -19.35 -4.93
N ALA A 395 0.90 -20.67 -4.98
CA ALA A 395 1.80 -21.58 -5.68
C ALA A 395 1.85 -21.30 -7.18
N ALA A 396 0.72 -20.98 -7.82
CA ALA A 396 0.64 -20.64 -9.23
C ALA A 396 1.35 -19.31 -9.54
N VAL A 397 1.16 -18.29 -8.72
CA VAL A 397 1.90 -17.00 -8.80
C VAL A 397 3.41 -17.26 -8.83
N TRP A 398 3.92 -18.02 -7.88
CA TRP A 398 5.36 -18.29 -7.79
C TRP A 398 5.90 -19.15 -8.93
N THR A 399 5.13 -20.20 -9.31
CA THR A 399 5.61 -21.22 -10.27
C THR A 399 5.42 -20.80 -11.73
N PHE A 400 4.30 -20.13 -12.04
CA PHE A 400 3.89 -19.90 -13.43
C PHE A 400 3.92 -18.44 -13.85
N ALA A 401 3.70 -17.49 -12.92
CA ALA A 401 3.69 -16.07 -13.26
C ALA A 401 5.07 -15.41 -13.11
N ARG A 402 5.96 -15.99 -12.31
CA ARG A 402 7.30 -15.46 -12.07
C ARG A 402 8.27 -15.82 -13.20
N ASP A 403 9.02 -14.84 -13.67
CA ASP A 403 10.22 -15.07 -14.48
C ASP A 403 11.39 -15.43 -13.54
N PRO A 404 11.96 -16.64 -13.60
CA PRO A 404 13.03 -17.05 -12.69
C PRO A 404 14.36 -16.33 -12.91
N ALA A 405 14.54 -15.62 -14.03
CA ALA A 405 15.76 -14.87 -14.32
C ALA A 405 15.74 -13.47 -13.70
N THR A 406 14.57 -12.88 -13.54
CA THR A 406 14.40 -11.49 -13.08
C THR A 406 13.56 -11.37 -11.80
N ASP A 407 12.82 -12.41 -11.43
CA ASP A 407 11.80 -12.41 -10.38
C ASP A 407 10.64 -11.43 -10.60
N LEU A 408 10.50 -10.93 -11.84
CA LEU A 408 9.33 -10.15 -12.25
C LEU A 408 8.14 -11.07 -12.54
N PHE A 409 6.94 -10.56 -12.27
CA PHE A 409 5.70 -11.32 -12.45
C PHE A 409 4.95 -10.91 -13.72
N GLY A 410 4.34 -11.88 -14.38
CA GLY A 410 3.47 -11.70 -15.55
C GLY A 410 2.00 -11.49 -15.19
N SER A 411 1.20 -11.11 -16.18
CA SER A 411 -0.24 -10.87 -16.02
C SER A 411 -1.04 -12.15 -15.72
N SER A 412 -0.66 -13.30 -16.28
CA SER A 412 -1.38 -14.57 -16.11
C SER A 412 -0.79 -15.39 -14.96
N TRP A 413 -1.55 -15.56 -13.89
CA TRP A 413 -1.14 -16.44 -12.79
C TRP A 413 -1.20 -17.93 -13.14
N ALA A 414 -1.99 -18.30 -14.13
CA ALA A 414 -2.07 -19.67 -14.63
C ALA A 414 -0.99 -19.99 -15.69
N GLY A 415 -0.07 -19.06 -15.96
CA GLY A 415 0.96 -19.19 -16.97
C GLY A 415 0.45 -19.10 -18.42
N PRO A 416 1.32 -19.17 -19.42
CA PRO A 416 2.78 -19.08 -19.28
C PRO A 416 3.22 -17.67 -18.84
N THR A 417 4.41 -17.59 -18.26
CA THR A 417 5.03 -16.31 -17.87
C THR A 417 5.20 -15.44 -19.11
N GLN A 418 4.83 -14.17 -18.98
CA GLN A 418 5.07 -13.17 -20.02
C GLN A 418 6.20 -12.27 -19.58
N ALA A 419 7.17 -12.06 -20.46
CA ALA A 419 8.28 -11.14 -20.22
C ALA A 419 7.78 -9.69 -20.06
N GLY A 420 8.43 -8.93 -19.22
CA GLY A 420 8.16 -7.52 -18.98
C GLY A 420 7.46 -7.24 -17.64
N GLY A 421 7.97 -6.26 -16.93
CA GLY A 421 7.53 -5.86 -15.61
C GLY A 421 6.65 -4.62 -15.66
N GLY A 422 5.44 -4.71 -15.10
CA GLY A 422 4.63 -3.57 -14.71
C GLY A 422 4.42 -3.60 -13.21
N ILE A 423 4.35 -2.45 -12.58
CA ILE A 423 4.12 -2.35 -11.13
C ILE A 423 2.79 -2.99 -10.72
N GLU A 424 1.78 -2.95 -11.58
CA GLU A 424 0.48 -3.59 -11.40
C GLU A 424 0.59 -5.11 -11.30
N LYS A 425 1.48 -5.72 -12.07
CA LYS A 425 1.77 -7.16 -12.05
C LYS A 425 2.55 -7.54 -10.80
N GLN A 426 3.61 -6.78 -10.52
CA GLN A 426 4.50 -6.99 -9.38
C GLN A 426 3.75 -6.82 -8.06
N GLY A 427 3.01 -5.71 -7.89
CA GLY A 427 2.23 -5.44 -6.68
C GLY A 427 1.13 -6.47 -6.42
N SER A 428 0.43 -6.91 -7.48
CA SER A 428 -0.61 -7.95 -7.38
C SER A 428 -0.04 -9.29 -6.90
N ALA A 429 1.10 -9.70 -7.43
CA ALA A 429 1.79 -10.92 -7.02
C ALA A 429 2.36 -10.81 -5.58
N ALA A 430 2.99 -9.67 -5.26
CA ALA A 430 3.51 -9.40 -3.92
C ALA A 430 2.40 -9.45 -2.87
N MET A 431 1.24 -8.86 -3.15
CA MET A 431 0.05 -8.93 -2.30
C MET A 431 -0.37 -10.38 -2.02
N ALA A 432 -0.51 -11.20 -3.06
CA ALA A 432 -0.94 -12.59 -2.91
C ALA A 432 0.07 -13.42 -2.09
N LEU A 433 1.37 -13.26 -2.36
CA LEU A 433 2.43 -14.00 -1.68
C LEU A 433 2.57 -13.58 -0.22
N ASN A 434 2.47 -12.28 0.09
CA ASN A 434 2.53 -11.80 1.48
C ASN A 434 1.33 -12.26 2.29
N LEU A 435 0.13 -12.18 1.75
CA LEU A 435 -1.09 -12.67 2.43
C LEU A 435 -1.05 -14.19 2.63
N TYR A 436 -0.54 -14.94 1.65
CA TYR A 436 -0.34 -16.38 1.80
C TYR A 436 0.63 -16.70 2.95
N ALA A 437 1.80 -16.05 2.97
CA ALA A 437 2.78 -16.25 4.02
C ALA A 437 2.22 -15.88 5.41
N LEU A 438 1.43 -14.82 5.50
CA LEU A 438 0.73 -14.42 6.73
C LEU A 438 -0.25 -15.48 7.22
N LEU A 439 -0.96 -16.17 6.31
CA LEU A 439 -1.85 -17.28 6.64
C LEU A 439 -1.08 -18.55 7.06
N CYS A 440 0.16 -18.72 6.61
CA CYS A 440 1.04 -19.80 7.04
C CYS A 440 1.58 -19.63 8.47
N GLY A 441 1.43 -18.44 9.06
CA GLY A 441 1.88 -18.11 10.41
C GLY A 441 3.03 -17.10 10.42
N SER A 442 3.55 -16.80 11.60
CA SER A 442 4.62 -15.83 11.78
C SER A 442 5.93 -16.29 11.14
N ASP A 443 6.68 -15.34 10.58
CA ASP A 443 8.02 -15.60 10.10
C ASP A 443 8.91 -16.06 11.28
N PRO A 444 9.51 -17.24 11.23
CA PRO A 444 10.44 -17.69 12.26
C PRO A 444 11.70 -16.82 12.38
N LYS A 445 12.01 -15.99 11.35
CA LYS A 445 13.09 -15.01 11.37
C LYS A 445 12.64 -13.62 11.85
N ALA A 446 11.35 -13.42 12.07
CA ALA A 446 10.79 -12.16 12.59
C ALA A 446 11.06 -11.93 14.08
N GLU A 447 11.63 -12.91 14.78
CA GLU A 447 12.34 -12.60 16.01
C GLU A 447 13.48 -11.66 15.61
N PHE A 448 13.31 -10.40 16.01
CA PHE A 448 14.18 -9.26 15.75
C PHE A 448 15.60 -9.69 15.40
N ALA A 449 16.00 -9.41 14.16
CA ALA A 449 17.35 -9.65 13.67
C ALA A 449 18.37 -9.29 14.75
N ALA A 450 19.43 -10.07 14.86
CA ALA A 450 20.44 -10.01 15.91
C ALA A 450 20.58 -8.58 16.44
N GLU A 451 20.41 -8.41 17.76
CA GLU A 451 20.34 -7.14 18.46
C GLU A 451 21.16 -6.06 17.76
N GLY A 452 20.47 -5.05 17.20
CA GLY A 452 21.09 -3.84 16.75
C GLY A 452 21.55 -3.76 15.29
N VAL A 453 21.13 -4.65 14.38
CA VAL A 453 21.37 -4.48 12.94
C VAL A 453 20.12 -3.89 12.26
N TYR A 454 20.30 -2.80 11.51
CA TYR A 454 19.25 -2.05 10.81
C TYR A 454 19.69 -1.86 9.37
N GLU A 455 19.06 -2.52 8.43
CA GLU A 455 19.36 -2.41 6.99
C GLU A 455 18.91 -1.04 6.47
N ALA A 456 19.75 -0.40 5.67
CA ALA A 456 19.51 0.97 5.22
C ALA A 456 18.36 1.06 4.22
N GLU A 457 18.19 0.06 3.38
CA GLU A 457 17.12 0.00 2.39
C GLU A 457 15.73 -0.22 3.00
N GLU A 458 15.66 -0.64 4.27
CA GLU A 458 14.42 -0.80 5.03
C GLU A 458 14.10 0.39 5.94
N ALA A 459 15.02 1.35 6.03
CA ALA A 459 14.90 2.55 6.86
C ALA A 459 13.96 3.60 6.23
N THR A 460 13.72 4.70 6.94
CA THR A 460 13.03 5.86 6.36
C THR A 460 13.95 6.56 5.36
N LEU A 461 13.55 6.55 4.10
CA LEU A 461 14.32 7.10 2.98
C LEU A 461 13.85 8.52 2.66
N ASP A 462 14.81 9.45 2.54
CA ASP A 462 14.56 10.83 2.14
C ASP A 462 15.37 11.15 0.88
N HIS A 463 14.73 11.09 -0.30
CA HIS A 463 15.31 11.38 -1.62
C HIS A 463 16.57 10.57 -1.99
N VAL A 464 16.69 9.37 -1.47
CA VAL A 464 17.75 8.40 -1.79
C VAL A 464 17.18 7.20 -2.54
N ALA A 465 18.02 6.49 -3.29
CA ALA A 465 17.63 5.30 -4.06
C ALA A 465 17.96 4.01 -3.29
N ILE A 466 17.28 2.93 -3.64
CA ILE A 466 17.66 1.57 -3.27
C ILE A 466 18.30 0.92 -4.50
N GLU A 467 19.47 0.33 -4.35
CA GLU A 467 20.19 -0.38 -5.42
C GLU A 467 20.74 -1.71 -4.92
N ALA A 468 20.97 -2.65 -5.85
CA ALA A 468 21.64 -3.92 -5.61
C ALA A 468 22.69 -4.21 -6.69
N LYS A 469 23.26 -3.15 -7.30
CA LYS A 469 24.18 -3.23 -8.43
C LYS A 469 25.55 -3.80 -8.06
N TYR A 470 26.06 -3.43 -6.89
CA TYR A 470 27.39 -3.83 -6.41
C TYR A 470 27.30 -5.05 -5.51
N GLN A 471 28.41 -5.75 -5.27
CA GLN A 471 28.44 -6.98 -4.46
C GLN A 471 28.90 -6.71 -3.03
N GLY A 472 28.57 -7.63 -2.09
CA GLY A 472 29.11 -7.64 -0.72
C GLY A 472 28.31 -6.84 0.31
N PHE A 473 27.13 -6.34 -0.03
CA PHE A 473 26.17 -5.75 0.92
C PHE A 473 25.37 -6.83 1.66
N GLY A 474 24.70 -6.45 2.76
CA GLY A 474 23.71 -7.25 3.45
C GLY A 474 22.28 -7.00 2.92
N GLY A 475 21.28 -7.66 3.53
CA GLY A 475 19.90 -7.43 3.13
C GLY A 475 19.59 -7.75 1.66
N PHE A 476 18.68 -6.99 1.08
CA PHE A 476 18.30 -7.14 -0.33
C PHE A 476 18.89 -6.04 -1.23
N GLY A 477 19.50 -5.00 -0.64
CA GLY A 477 20.04 -3.86 -1.35
C GLY A 477 20.88 -2.97 -0.44
N TYR A 478 21.09 -1.74 -0.87
CA TYR A 478 21.73 -0.68 -0.10
C TYR A 478 21.17 0.67 -0.54
N VAL A 479 21.29 1.68 0.31
CA VAL A 479 20.92 3.04 -0.05
C VAL A 479 22.02 3.64 -0.93
N ALA A 480 21.61 4.13 -2.11
CA ALA A 480 22.48 4.73 -3.12
C ALA A 480 22.07 6.17 -3.45
N ALA A 481 22.80 6.80 -4.36
CA ALA A 481 22.59 8.19 -4.79
C ALA A 481 22.61 9.22 -3.65
N PHE A 482 23.28 8.91 -2.56
CA PHE A 482 23.34 9.72 -1.34
C PHE A 482 24.49 10.75 -1.47
N ALA A 483 24.26 11.80 -2.26
CA ALA A 483 25.27 12.79 -2.63
C ALA A 483 24.76 14.23 -2.77
N LYS A 484 23.48 14.51 -2.42
CA LYS A 484 22.84 15.82 -2.63
C LYS A 484 22.24 16.35 -1.35
N ASP A 485 22.11 17.67 -1.28
CA ASP A 485 21.44 18.37 -0.16
C ASP A 485 20.03 17.82 0.09
N LYS A 486 19.64 17.75 1.35
CA LYS A 486 18.38 17.20 1.87
C LYS A 486 18.21 15.69 1.75
N GLN A 487 19.15 14.95 1.17
CA GLN A 487 19.10 13.50 1.20
C GLN A 487 19.43 12.95 2.58
N GLY A 488 18.72 11.90 2.98
CA GLY A 488 18.88 11.29 4.30
C GLY A 488 18.35 9.89 4.41
N VAL A 489 18.82 9.21 5.45
CA VAL A 489 18.32 7.91 5.90
C VAL A 489 18.10 7.99 7.39
N ALA A 490 16.93 7.57 7.88
CA ALA A 490 16.59 7.61 9.29
C ALA A 490 16.21 6.23 9.83
N PHE A 491 16.83 5.84 10.91
CA PHE A 491 16.66 4.56 11.59
C PHE A 491 15.91 4.76 12.89
N GLU A 492 14.74 4.14 13.03
CA GLU A 492 14.08 4.03 14.33
C GLU A 492 14.74 2.87 15.08
N ILE A 493 15.50 3.18 16.11
CA ILE A 493 16.19 2.21 16.95
C ILE A 493 15.50 2.06 18.30
N ASN A 494 15.73 0.93 18.99
CA ASN A 494 15.24 0.71 20.34
C ASN A 494 16.42 0.33 21.25
N ALA A 495 16.93 1.29 22.03
CA ALA A 495 18.02 1.04 22.95
C ALA A 495 17.49 0.31 24.21
N PRO A 496 18.02 -0.88 24.58
CA PRO A 496 17.51 -1.67 25.70
C PRO A 496 17.67 -0.97 27.05
N LYS A 497 18.65 -0.08 27.18
CA LYS A 497 18.92 0.74 28.39
C LYS A 497 19.53 2.08 27.99
N ALA A 498 19.45 3.06 28.88
CA ALA A 498 20.21 4.30 28.72
C ALA A 498 21.71 4.02 28.88
N GLY A 499 22.55 4.62 28.04
CA GLY A 499 23.99 4.44 28.10
C GLY A 499 24.71 4.83 26.81
N SER A 500 25.99 4.52 26.78
CA SER A 500 26.86 4.78 25.64
C SER A 500 26.77 3.63 24.64
N TYR A 501 26.62 3.97 23.36
CA TYR A 501 26.49 3.04 22.24
C TYR A 501 27.47 3.38 21.13
N ALA A 502 27.96 2.35 20.44
CA ALA A 502 28.64 2.51 19.18
C ALA A 502 27.62 2.36 18.06
N LEU A 503 27.52 3.38 17.19
CA LEU A 503 26.86 3.35 15.90
C LEU A 503 27.90 2.92 14.87
N GLU A 504 27.81 1.73 14.34
CA GLU A 504 28.71 1.23 13.30
C GLU A 504 28.00 1.28 11.95
N TRP A 505 28.52 2.13 11.06
CA TRP A 505 28.02 2.31 9.70
C TRP A 505 28.78 1.41 8.74
N THR A 506 28.07 0.51 8.03
CA THR A 506 28.65 -0.26 6.91
C THR A 506 28.36 0.50 5.61
N TYR A 507 29.42 0.83 4.84
CA TYR A 507 29.32 1.72 3.70
C TYR A 507 30.32 1.39 2.59
N ALA A 508 30.06 1.91 1.37
CA ALA A 508 31.04 2.00 0.29
C ALA A 508 31.14 3.45 -0.22
N ALA A 509 32.37 3.91 -0.45
CA ALA A 509 32.70 5.25 -0.94
C ALA A 509 33.73 5.16 -2.09
N GLY A 510 33.34 4.45 -3.16
CA GLY A 510 34.22 4.10 -4.29
C GLY A 510 34.62 5.27 -5.17
N ALA A 511 33.97 6.44 -5.05
CA ALA A 511 34.35 7.68 -5.78
C ALA A 511 35.19 8.65 -4.95
N GLY A 512 35.58 8.28 -3.72
CA GLY A 512 36.34 9.13 -2.80
C GLY A 512 35.67 9.29 -1.44
N ALA A 513 36.33 9.92 -0.48
CA ALA A 513 35.82 10.10 0.86
C ALA A 513 34.56 10.97 0.88
N ALA A 514 33.66 10.69 1.83
CA ALA A 514 32.42 11.42 2.04
C ALA A 514 32.24 11.82 3.51
N THR A 515 31.39 12.81 3.78
CA THR A 515 30.96 13.14 5.14
C THR A 515 29.44 13.32 5.19
N ARG A 516 28.82 12.94 6.31
CA ARG A 516 27.39 13.10 6.56
C ARG A 516 27.15 13.56 7.99
N ASN A 517 26.11 14.33 8.22
CA ASN A 517 25.68 14.68 9.56
C ASN A 517 24.92 13.53 10.20
N VAL A 518 25.27 13.20 11.44
CA VAL A 518 24.47 12.33 12.30
C VAL A 518 23.57 13.21 13.15
N VAL A 519 22.26 12.94 13.10
CA VAL A 519 21.24 13.63 13.90
C VAL A 519 20.55 12.59 14.77
N ILE A 520 20.42 12.86 16.07
CA ILE A 520 19.76 12.00 17.03
C ILE A 520 18.62 12.79 17.67
N ASP A 521 17.39 12.32 17.53
CA ASP A 521 16.20 12.94 18.09
C ASP A 521 16.16 14.46 17.80
N ASN A 522 16.37 14.84 16.54
CA ASN A 522 16.45 16.20 16.02
C ASN A 522 17.67 17.03 16.51
N LYS A 523 18.67 16.40 17.13
CA LYS A 523 19.91 17.08 17.54
C LYS A 523 21.08 16.55 16.71
N ALA A 524 21.69 17.44 15.91
CA ALA A 524 22.89 17.09 15.15
C ALA A 524 24.09 16.94 16.09
N LEU A 525 24.93 15.95 15.85
CA LEU A 525 26.23 15.83 16.50
C LEU A 525 27.12 17.03 16.10
N ALA A 526 28.02 17.40 16.98
CA ALA A 526 28.91 18.55 16.77
C ALA A 526 29.85 18.35 15.56
N THR A 527 30.25 17.10 15.29
CA THR A 527 31.15 16.73 14.20
C THR A 527 30.44 15.81 13.23
N ALA A 528 30.52 16.10 11.93
CA ALA A 528 30.02 15.24 10.88
C ALA A 528 30.77 13.90 10.84
N GLN A 529 30.09 12.81 10.56
CA GLN A 529 30.67 11.49 10.38
C GLN A 529 31.46 11.44 9.07
N SER A 530 32.73 11.09 9.16
CA SER A 530 33.61 10.88 8.00
C SER A 530 33.57 9.42 7.56
N PHE A 531 33.51 9.23 6.24
CA PHE A 531 33.56 7.95 5.54
C PHE A 531 34.79 7.98 4.63
N ALA A 532 35.81 7.18 4.94
CA ALA A 532 37.01 7.10 4.16
C ALA A 532 36.71 6.51 2.76
N ALA A 533 37.52 6.89 1.75
CA ALA A 533 37.41 6.27 0.44
C ALA A 533 37.61 4.76 0.53
N THR A 534 36.80 3.99 -0.18
CA THR A 534 37.01 2.56 -0.41
C THR A 534 37.68 2.31 -1.74
N ALA A 535 38.24 1.11 -1.95
CA ALA A 535 38.97 0.78 -3.19
C ALA A 535 38.07 0.89 -4.45
N ASN A 536 36.79 0.53 -4.29
CA ASN A 536 35.77 0.60 -5.32
C ASN A 536 34.40 0.50 -4.64
N TRP A 537 33.32 0.41 -5.41
CA TRP A 537 31.94 0.30 -4.92
C TRP A 537 31.55 -1.11 -4.43
N ASP A 538 32.35 -2.15 -4.73
CA ASP A 538 32.18 -3.51 -4.22
C ASP A 538 32.98 -3.75 -2.92
N THR A 539 33.70 -2.73 -2.43
CA THR A 539 34.47 -2.79 -1.19
C THR A 539 33.71 -2.05 -0.10
N TRP A 540 33.20 -2.79 0.85
CA TRP A 540 32.49 -2.25 2.00
C TRP A 540 33.43 -2.09 3.19
N ALA A 541 33.27 -0.98 3.90
CA ALA A 541 34.05 -0.64 5.09
C ALA A 541 33.12 -0.29 6.24
N ASN A 542 33.64 -0.36 7.47
CA ASN A 542 32.92 0.03 8.67
C ASN A 542 33.56 1.26 9.32
N VAL A 543 32.71 2.13 9.85
CA VAL A 543 33.16 3.26 10.69
C VAL A 543 32.23 3.42 11.88
N LYS A 544 32.80 3.80 13.04
CA LYS A 544 32.06 3.90 14.30
C LYS A 544 31.95 5.35 14.77
N THR A 545 30.80 5.65 15.36
CA THR A 545 30.54 6.88 16.11
C THR A 545 29.99 6.48 17.46
N THR A 546 30.56 7.02 18.55
CA THR A 546 30.05 6.80 19.91
C THR A 546 29.01 7.85 20.25
N VAL A 547 27.88 7.44 20.80
CA VAL A 547 26.77 8.32 21.19
C VAL A 547 26.16 7.86 22.51
N ASP A 548 25.56 8.78 23.26
CA ASP A 548 24.74 8.44 24.41
C ASP A 548 23.27 8.43 23.99
N LEU A 549 22.58 7.33 24.30
CA LEU A 549 21.16 7.15 23.98
C LEU A 549 20.34 6.95 25.24
N PRO A 550 19.11 7.47 25.30
CA PRO A 550 18.16 7.12 26.34
C PRO A 550 17.72 5.66 26.18
N ALA A 551 17.13 5.07 27.21
CA ALA A 551 16.43 3.79 27.07
C ALA A 551 15.15 4.00 26.22
N GLY A 552 14.85 3.02 25.36
CA GLY A 552 13.71 3.04 24.48
C GLY A 552 14.03 3.57 23.08
N LYS A 553 13.02 4.14 22.42
CA LYS A 553 13.13 4.59 21.02
C LYS A 553 13.95 5.85 20.88
N SER A 554 14.80 5.87 19.86
CA SER A 554 15.46 7.05 19.32
C SER A 554 15.47 7.01 17.80
N LEU A 555 15.41 8.18 17.17
CA LEU A 555 15.56 8.32 15.71
C LEU A 555 17.00 8.75 15.41
N ILE A 556 17.73 7.89 14.71
CA ILE A 556 19.09 8.18 14.26
C ILE A 556 19.06 8.45 12.76
N GLU A 557 19.46 9.65 12.38
CA GLU A 557 19.46 10.07 10.98
C GLU A 557 20.88 10.30 10.49
N LEU A 558 21.17 9.83 9.29
CA LEU A 558 22.36 10.18 8.52
C LEU A 558 21.89 11.10 7.39
N ARG A 559 22.33 12.37 7.37
CA ARG A 559 21.87 13.40 6.43
C ARG A 559 23.00 14.05 5.66
N PHE A 560 22.76 14.35 4.38
CA PHE A 560 23.58 15.27 3.63
C PHE A 560 23.13 16.71 3.89
N ASP A 561 24.06 17.55 4.32
CA ASP A 561 23.89 18.99 4.49
C ASP A 561 25.03 19.67 3.73
N ALA A 562 24.71 20.38 2.66
CA ALA A 562 25.70 21.00 1.77
C ALA A 562 26.64 21.98 2.49
N ALA A 563 26.19 22.55 3.61
CA ALA A 563 27.03 23.46 4.42
C ALA A 563 28.05 22.74 5.32
N LYS A 564 27.84 21.44 5.60
CA LYS A 564 28.62 20.67 6.58
C LYS A 564 29.17 19.35 6.03
N SER A 565 28.63 18.86 4.93
CA SER A 565 29.00 17.58 4.32
C SER A 565 29.98 17.81 3.17
N ALA A 566 31.07 17.05 3.12
CA ALA A 566 31.90 17.00 1.92
C ALA A 566 31.15 16.28 0.81
N ALA A 567 31.25 16.81 -0.41
CA ALA A 567 30.59 16.31 -1.60
C ALA A 567 31.20 15.01 -2.09
N GLY A 568 30.98 13.90 -1.39
CA GLY A 568 31.30 12.55 -1.84
C GLY A 568 30.03 11.72 -1.97
N ALA A 569 29.95 10.87 -3.00
CA ALA A 569 28.88 9.89 -3.09
C ALA A 569 29.11 8.79 -2.04
N LEU A 570 28.05 8.32 -1.42
CA LEU A 570 28.06 7.28 -0.40
C LEU A 570 26.98 6.24 -0.72
N ASN A 571 27.35 4.98 -0.69
CA ASN A 571 26.41 3.87 -0.56
C ASN A 571 26.40 3.43 0.91
N LEU A 572 25.23 3.31 1.50
CA LEU A 572 25.03 2.90 2.88
C LEU A 572 24.31 1.57 2.90
N ASP A 573 24.94 0.56 3.53
CA ASP A 573 24.40 -0.79 3.65
C ASP A 573 23.52 -0.91 4.92
N ARG A 574 24.10 -0.60 6.09
CA ARG A 574 23.40 -0.77 7.36
C ARG A 574 24.00 0.05 8.48
N LEU A 575 23.20 0.17 9.54
CA LEU A 575 23.60 0.64 10.85
C LEU A 575 23.62 -0.54 11.83
N THR A 576 24.71 -0.75 12.54
CA THR A 576 24.78 -1.69 13.66
C THR A 576 24.92 -0.93 14.97
N LEU A 577 24.04 -1.20 15.93
CA LEU A 577 24.03 -0.64 17.27
C LEU A 577 24.66 -1.63 18.26
N THR A 578 25.68 -1.20 19.00
CA THR A 578 26.34 -2.05 20.00
C THR A 578 26.48 -1.29 21.32
N THR A 579 26.12 -1.90 22.44
CA THR A 579 26.39 -1.34 23.79
C THR A 579 27.90 -1.30 24.05
N MET A 580 28.36 -0.20 24.65
CA MET A 580 29.76 -0.05 25.07
C MET A 580 29.95 -0.40 26.55
#